data_34fdb6533b07e3c4a12fb47b2c9efbc1
#
_entry.id   34fdb6533b07e3c4a12fb47b2c9efbc1
#
_cell.length_a   1.000
_cell.length_b   1.000
_cell.length_c   1.000
_cell.angle_alpha   90.00
_cell.angle_beta   90.00
_cell.angle_gamma   90.00
#
_symmetry.space_group_name_H-M   'P 1'
#
loop_
_entity.id
_entity.type
_entity.pdbx_description
1 polymer ?
#
loop_
_entity_poly.entity_id
_entity_poly.type
_entity_poly.pdbx_seq_one_letter_code
_entity_poly.pdbx_strand_id
1 'polypeptide(L)'
;ILELKKRTKKIIFFCNDNPFVKRDKRKWDLFKESSKLYDLIIFQDESRIRLSKKYGLENTYLVYPPYDKKIHNFSKNNNIKKKYDIVFVGTWSPKKSKLLKNLILSGINLKIFGTRWHKDHNFEIIKPNYIPGHLSFKNYSKIIYKSKIALCLFSEENKDTITARSMEIPAIGTLMISMRTKAMKRVFKENKEAVYFSNYKECLRKCIFFLSN
;
A
#
# COMPACT_ATOMS: atom_id res chain seq x y z
N ILE A 1 -1.69 -5.34 -29.04
CA ILE A 1 -0.41 -4.61 -29.02
C ILE A 1 0.13 -4.45 -30.46
N LEU A 2 0.15 -5.51 -31.27
CA LEU A 2 0.60 -5.43 -32.66
C LEU A 2 -0.15 -4.34 -33.46
N GLU A 3 -1.46 -4.25 -33.28
CA GLU A 3 -2.27 -3.22 -33.95
C GLU A 3 -1.95 -1.79 -33.42
N LEU A 4 -1.67 -1.66 -32.13
CA LEU A 4 -1.21 -0.39 -31.54
C LEU A 4 0.15 0.03 -32.11
N LYS A 5 1.07 -0.92 -32.33
CA LYS A 5 2.39 -0.61 -32.92
C LYS A 5 2.32 -0.01 -34.33
N LYS A 6 1.26 -0.28 -35.08
CA LYS A 6 1.04 0.36 -36.38
C LYS A 6 0.68 1.85 -36.25
N ARG A 7 0.17 2.28 -35.10
CA ARG A 7 -0.40 3.62 -34.86
C ARG A 7 0.46 4.49 -33.95
N THR A 8 1.46 3.91 -33.26
CA THR A 8 2.29 4.62 -32.29
C THR A 8 3.77 4.29 -32.45
N LYS A 9 4.64 5.28 -32.16
CA LYS A 9 6.09 5.09 -32.20
C LYS A 9 6.59 4.25 -31.01
N LYS A 10 5.97 4.36 -29.85
CA LYS A 10 6.36 3.70 -28.62
C LYS A 10 5.14 3.23 -27.84
N ILE A 11 5.25 2.05 -27.22
CA ILE A 11 4.26 1.51 -26.30
C ILE A 11 4.92 1.25 -24.94
N ILE A 12 4.45 1.97 -23.93
CA ILE A 12 4.92 1.83 -22.54
C ILE A 12 3.84 1.13 -21.71
N PHE A 13 4.23 0.09 -21.00
CA PHE A 13 3.34 -0.58 -20.06
C PHE A 13 3.68 -0.18 -18.62
N PHE A 14 2.73 0.47 -17.94
CA PHE A 14 2.85 0.82 -16.54
C PHE A 14 2.17 -0.23 -15.66
N CYS A 15 2.94 -1.01 -14.90
CA CYS A 15 2.46 -2.17 -14.17
C CYS A 15 2.43 -1.92 -12.65
N ASN A 16 1.22 -1.74 -12.13
CA ASN A 16 1.00 -1.53 -10.69
C ASN A 16 1.03 -2.81 -9.88
N ASP A 17 0.65 -3.95 -10.48
CA ASP A 17 0.58 -5.25 -9.84
C ASP A 17 1.82 -6.10 -10.14
N ASN A 18 1.91 -7.27 -9.52
CA ASN A 18 3.00 -8.21 -9.74
C ASN A 18 2.58 -9.32 -10.72
N PRO A 19 3.02 -9.29 -11.98
CA PRO A 19 2.64 -10.29 -12.97
C PRO A 19 3.35 -11.65 -12.80
N PHE A 20 4.26 -11.75 -11.84
CA PHE A 20 5.08 -12.95 -11.60
C PHE A 20 4.57 -13.79 -10.42
N VAL A 21 3.38 -13.47 -9.89
CA VAL A 21 2.72 -14.26 -8.83
C VAL A 21 1.54 -15.04 -9.38
N LYS A 22 1.10 -16.07 -8.63
CA LYS A 22 -0.02 -16.93 -9.05
C LYS A 22 -1.39 -16.24 -9.04
N ARG A 23 -1.52 -15.12 -8.32
CA ARG A 23 -2.76 -14.34 -8.29
C ARG A 23 -3.10 -13.85 -9.70
N ASP A 24 -4.35 -13.93 -10.08
CA ASP A 24 -4.85 -13.48 -11.40
C ASP A 24 -4.09 -14.11 -12.60
N LYS A 25 -3.71 -15.39 -12.48
CA LYS A 25 -2.83 -16.09 -13.43
C LYS A 25 -3.18 -15.84 -14.89
N ARG A 26 -4.44 -16.01 -15.30
CA ARG A 26 -4.89 -15.84 -16.70
C ARG A 26 -4.57 -14.45 -17.25
N LYS A 27 -4.80 -13.40 -16.46
CA LYS A 27 -4.47 -12.01 -16.83
C LYS A 27 -2.96 -11.84 -17.06
N TRP A 28 -2.15 -12.49 -16.24
CA TRP A 28 -0.71 -12.37 -16.31
C TRP A 28 -0.06 -13.28 -17.35
N ASP A 29 -0.73 -14.34 -17.77
CA ASP A 29 -0.25 -15.15 -18.91
C ASP A 29 -0.30 -14.31 -20.20
N LEU A 30 -1.37 -13.57 -20.47
CA LEU A 30 -1.45 -12.62 -21.58
C LEU A 30 -0.37 -11.53 -21.52
N PHE A 31 -0.07 -11.02 -20.32
CA PHE A 31 1.04 -10.07 -20.14
C PHE A 31 2.38 -10.70 -20.51
N LYS A 32 2.66 -11.92 -20.04
CA LYS A 32 3.93 -12.61 -20.34
C LYS A 32 4.12 -12.86 -21.82
N GLU A 33 3.07 -13.30 -22.52
CA GLU A 33 3.08 -13.49 -23.96
C GLU A 33 3.37 -12.20 -24.73
N SER A 34 2.78 -11.09 -24.28
CA SER A 34 2.90 -9.80 -24.96
C SER A 34 4.04 -8.92 -24.45
N SER A 35 4.71 -9.31 -23.36
CA SER A 35 5.67 -8.45 -22.64
C SER A 35 6.86 -7.98 -23.49
N LYS A 36 7.32 -8.83 -24.41
CA LYS A 36 8.42 -8.51 -25.35
C LYS A 36 8.01 -7.49 -26.42
N LEU A 37 6.71 -7.22 -26.59
CA LEU A 37 6.19 -6.28 -27.57
C LEU A 37 6.17 -4.83 -27.05
N TYR A 38 6.33 -4.61 -25.74
CA TYR A 38 6.44 -3.26 -25.19
C TYR A 38 7.84 -2.70 -25.37
N ASP A 39 7.93 -1.41 -25.65
CA ASP A 39 9.22 -0.70 -25.73
C ASP A 39 9.80 -0.45 -24.33
N LEU A 40 8.93 -0.29 -23.33
CA LEU A 40 9.31 -0.12 -21.93
C LEU A 40 8.23 -0.68 -21.02
N ILE A 41 8.65 -1.34 -19.96
CA ILE A 41 7.77 -1.80 -18.88
C ILE A 41 8.21 -1.12 -17.58
N ILE A 42 7.32 -0.36 -16.96
CA ILE A 42 7.58 0.35 -15.71
C ILE A 42 6.97 -0.45 -14.55
N PHE A 43 7.80 -0.80 -13.59
CA PHE A 43 7.38 -1.40 -12.31
C PHE A 43 7.59 -0.42 -11.16
N GLN A 44 6.76 -0.56 -10.12
CA GLN A 44 6.82 0.29 -8.92
C GLN A 44 7.53 -0.38 -7.73
N ASP A 45 8.05 -1.58 -7.91
CA ASP A 45 8.68 -2.38 -6.85
C ASP A 45 9.92 -3.08 -7.41
N GLU A 46 11.07 -2.92 -6.74
CA GLU A 46 12.35 -3.51 -7.15
C GLU A 46 12.31 -5.04 -7.25
N SER A 47 11.47 -5.70 -6.44
CA SER A 47 11.30 -7.15 -6.51
C SER A 47 10.82 -7.60 -7.88
N ARG A 48 10.01 -6.76 -8.54
CA ARG A 48 9.48 -7.03 -9.89
C ARG A 48 10.54 -6.85 -10.98
N ILE A 49 11.44 -5.88 -10.82
CA ILE A 49 12.60 -5.73 -11.71
C ILE A 49 13.50 -6.97 -11.66
N ARG A 50 13.76 -7.50 -10.44
CA ARG A 50 14.56 -8.73 -10.32
C ARG A 50 13.85 -9.95 -10.93
N LEU A 51 12.54 -10.03 -10.76
CA LEU A 51 11.75 -11.12 -11.36
C LEU A 51 11.66 -10.98 -12.87
N SER A 52 11.46 -9.78 -13.41
CA SER A 52 11.36 -9.56 -14.86
C SER A 52 12.62 -10.03 -15.60
N LYS A 53 13.80 -9.77 -15.04
CA LYS A 53 15.07 -10.27 -15.60
C LYS A 53 15.10 -11.81 -15.70
N LYS A 54 14.56 -12.52 -14.68
CA LYS A 54 14.44 -14.00 -14.72
C LYS A 54 13.49 -14.49 -15.84
N TYR A 55 12.56 -13.64 -16.28
CA TYR A 55 11.67 -13.89 -17.42
C TYR A 55 12.21 -13.36 -18.75
N GLY A 56 13.49 -12.94 -18.80
CA GLY A 56 14.15 -12.44 -20.01
C GLY A 56 13.63 -11.06 -20.47
N LEU A 57 13.08 -10.25 -19.58
CA LEU A 57 12.62 -8.90 -19.87
C LEU A 57 13.72 -7.90 -19.48
N GLU A 58 14.37 -7.33 -20.47
CA GLU A 58 15.46 -6.34 -20.27
C GLU A 58 14.96 -4.89 -20.33
N ASN A 59 13.85 -4.65 -21.03
CA ASN A 59 13.22 -3.35 -21.22
C ASN A 59 12.38 -2.90 -20.02
N THR A 60 12.89 -3.06 -18.81
CA THR A 60 12.17 -2.77 -17.56
C THR A 60 12.82 -1.63 -16.78
N TYR A 61 11.99 -0.78 -16.19
CA TYR A 61 12.43 0.37 -15.42
C TYR A 61 11.68 0.47 -14.08
N LEU A 62 12.37 0.94 -13.04
CA LEU A 62 11.79 1.18 -11.71
C LEU A 62 11.39 2.63 -11.57
N VAL A 63 10.12 2.84 -11.24
CA VAL A 63 9.61 4.13 -10.76
C VAL A 63 8.86 3.87 -9.46
N TYR A 64 9.31 4.43 -8.36
CA TYR A 64 8.57 4.30 -7.10
C TYR A 64 7.17 4.92 -7.21
N PRO A 65 6.18 4.39 -6.44
CA PRO A 65 4.83 4.93 -6.48
C PRO A 65 4.82 6.44 -6.23
N PRO A 66 4.20 7.24 -7.09
CA PRO A 66 4.12 8.68 -6.86
C PRO A 66 3.02 9.03 -5.85
N TYR A 67 3.07 10.27 -5.34
CA TYR A 67 1.95 10.92 -4.69
C TYR A 67 1.51 12.14 -5.49
N ASP A 68 0.25 12.53 -5.39
CA ASP A 68 -0.30 13.72 -6.06
C ASP A 68 -0.36 14.88 -5.06
N LYS A 69 0.39 15.96 -5.33
CA LYS A 69 0.43 17.15 -4.48
C LYS A 69 -0.93 17.83 -4.30
N LYS A 70 -1.81 17.76 -5.30
CA LYS A 70 -3.15 18.37 -5.23
C LYS A 70 -4.09 17.60 -4.32
N ILE A 71 -3.87 16.28 -4.19
CA ILE A 71 -4.74 15.37 -3.43
C ILE A 71 -4.18 15.09 -2.04
N HIS A 72 -2.85 14.96 -1.91
CA HIS A 72 -2.18 14.50 -0.69
C HIS A 72 -1.51 15.61 0.11
N ASN A 73 -1.57 16.87 -0.35
CA ASN A 73 -1.04 17.99 0.40
C ASN A 73 -2.18 18.68 1.17
N PHE A 74 -2.14 18.56 2.50
CA PHE A 74 -2.99 19.36 3.37
C PHE A 74 -2.14 20.54 3.86
N SER A 75 -2.52 21.76 3.44
CA SER A 75 -1.79 22.95 3.82
C SER A 75 -1.72 23.09 5.35
N LYS A 76 -0.59 23.61 5.85
CA LYS A 76 -0.27 23.77 7.28
C LYS A 76 -1.28 24.63 8.09
N ASN A 77 -2.22 25.28 7.42
CA ASN A 77 -3.16 26.21 8.04
C ASN A 77 -4.46 25.56 8.57
N ASN A 78 -4.64 24.27 8.40
CA ASN A 78 -5.83 23.61 8.92
C ASN A 78 -5.50 22.95 10.26
N ASN A 79 -5.76 23.64 11.37
CA ASN A 79 -5.81 23.10 12.74
C ASN A 79 -6.96 22.06 12.86
N ILE A 80 -6.93 21.02 12.02
CA ILE A 80 -7.96 19.97 12.06
C ILE A 80 -7.64 19.04 13.23
N LYS A 81 -8.51 19.04 14.22
CA LYS A 81 -8.44 18.11 15.35
C LYS A 81 -8.40 16.67 14.84
N LYS A 82 -7.42 15.89 15.28
CA LYS A 82 -7.32 14.46 14.94
C LYS A 82 -8.55 13.74 15.48
N LYS A 83 -9.22 12.99 14.58
CA LYS A 83 -10.48 12.26 14.87
C LYS A 83 -10.22 10.80 15.23
N TYR A 84 -9.17 10.23 14.66
CA TYR A 84 -8.85 8.81 14.78
C TYR A 84 -7.48 8.63 15.42
N ASP A 85 -7.37 7.70 16.34
CA ASP A 85 -6.06 7.33 16.89
C ASP A 85 -5.25 6.57 15.84
N ILE A 86 -5.74 5.43 15.39
CA ILE A 86 -5.10 4.66 14.33
C ILE A 86 -6.09 4.34 13.23
N VAL A 87 -5.65 4.40 11.97
CA VAL A 87 -6.45 3.96 10.83
C VAL A 87 -5.68 2.98 9.96
N PHE A 88 -6.43 2.08 9.35
CA PHE A 88 -6.00 1.31 8.21
C PHE A 88 -6.97 1.51 7.05
N VAL A 89 -6.46 1.81 5.85
CA VAL A 89 -7.26 1.95 4.63
C VAL A 89 -6.78 0.94 3.59
N GLY A 90 -7.60 -0.06 3.30
CA GLY A 90 -7.26 -1.07 2.30
C GLY A 90 -8.22 -2.23 2.23
N THR A 91 -8.04 -3.05 1.21
CA THR A 91 -8.81 -4.28 1.01
C THR A 91 -8.37 -5.37 1.99
N TRP A 92 -9.33 -6.15 2.44
CA TRP A 92 -9.12 -7.31 3.29
C TRP A 92 -8.14 -8.32 2.69
N SER A 93 -7.36 -8.94 3.56
CA SER A 93 -6.65 -10.20 3.31
C SER A 93 -6.42 -10.91 4.65
N PRO A 94 -6.23 -12.25 4.66
CA PRO A 94 -6.12 -13.02 5.91
C PRO A 94 -5.06 -12.50 6.88
N LYS A 95 -3.85 -12.18 6.38
CA LYS A 95 -2.76 -11.70 7.24
C LYS A 95 -2.96 -10.29 7.77
N LYS A 96 -3.49 -9.38 6.94
CA LYS A 96 -3.86 -8.03 7.40
C LYS A 96 -4.92 -8.14 8.48
N SER A 97 -5.93 -8.98 8.26
CA SER A 97 -6.98 -9.20 9.24
C SER A 97 -6.45 -9.76 10.56
N LYS A 98 -5.58 -10.77 10.52
CA LYS A 98 -4.95 -11.33 11.72
C LYS A 98 -4.22 -10.25 12.53
N LEU A 99 -3.42 -9.40 11.86
CA LEU A 99 -2.72 -8.30 12.53
C LEU A 99 -3.69 -7.30 13.17
N LEU A 100 -4.67 -6.81 12.40
CA LEU A 100 -5.59 -5.78 12.86
C LEU A 100 -6.52 -6.30 13.97
N LYS A 101 -7.01 -7.54 13.87
CA LYS A 101 -7.78 -8.17 14.97
C LYS A 101 -6.98 -8.23 16.28
N ASN A 102 -5.72 -8.65 16.19
CA ASN A 102 -4.87 -8.72 17.37
C ASN A 102 -4.63 -7.34 17.99
N LEU A 103 -4.46 -6.28 17.17
CA LEU A 103 -4.36 -4.91 17.68
C LEU A 103 -5.66 -4.46 18.38
N ILE A 104 -6.82 -4.75 17.78
CA ILE A 104 -8.14 -4.45 18.37
C ILE A 104 -8.30 -5.18 19.71
N LEU A 105 -8.02 -6.47 19.76
CA LEU A 105 -8.10 -7.29 20.97
C LEU A 105 -7.13 -6.85 22.07
N SER A 106 -6.03 -6.15 21.69
CA SER A 106 -5.09 -5.54 22.64
C SER A 106 -5.50 -4.13 23.08
N GLY A 107 -6.73 -3.70 22.80
CA GLY A 107 -7.26 -2.42 23.25
C GLY A 107 -6.89 -1.22 22.35
N ILE A 108 -6.28 -1.43 21.19
CA ILE A 108 -5.96 -0.35 20.28
C ILE A 108 -7.24 0.19 19.62
N ASN A 109 -7.50 1.49 19.76
CA ASN A 109 -8.56 2.20 19.06
C ASN A 109 -8.21 2.38 17.58
N LEU A 110 -8.56 1.37 16.78
CA LEU A 110 -8.23 1.28 15.35
C LEU A 110 -9.51 1.35 14.52
N LYS A 111 -9.54 2.19 13.48
CA LYS A 111 -10.61 2.19 12.47
C LYS A 111 -10.10 1.62 11.15
N ILE A 112 -10.92 0.77 10.53
CA ILE A 112 -10.62 0.06 9.31
C ILE A 112 -11.56 0.55 8.21
N PHE A 113 -11.00 1.05 7.11
CA PHE A 113 -11.74 1.50 5.93
C PHE A 113 -11.39 0.63 4.73
N GLY A 114 -12.36 0.36 3.86
CA GLY A 114 -12.10 -0.36 2.61
C GLY A 114 -13.12 -1.46 2.33
N THR A 115 -12.68 -2.48 1.59
CA THR A 115 -13.59 -3.48 1.04
C THR A 115 -13.27 -4.90 1.46
N ARG A 116 -14.26 -5.80 1.33
CA ARG A 116 -14.16 -7.25 1.53
C ARG A 116 -13.88 -7.71 2.96
N TRP A 117 -13.94 -6.85 3.97
CA TRP A 117 -13.67 -7.22 5.37
C TRP A 117 -14.72 -8.18 5.94
N HIS A 118 -15.96 -8.15 5.43
CA HIS A 118 -17.02 -9.11 5.75
C HIS A 118 -16.67 -10.57 5.42
N LYS A 119 -15.59 -10.82 4.64
CA LYS A 119 -15.10 -12.18 4.32
C LYS A 119 -14.25 -12.79 5.43
N ASP A 120 -13.96 -12.06 6.50
CA ASP A 120 -13.16 -12.58 7.60
C ASP A 120 -13.99 -13.57 8.45
N HIS A 121 -13.40 -14.70 8.78
CA HIS A 121 -14.06 -15.72 9.60
C HIS A 121 -14.52 -15.20 10.98
N ASN A 122 -13.78 -14.23 11.54
CA ASN A 122 -14.10 -13.61 12.82
C ASN A 122 -14.47 -12.13 12.60
N PHE A 123 -15.36 -11.87 11.65
CA PHE A 123 -15.77 -10.52 11.27
C PHE A 123 -16.34 -9.72 12.43
N GLU A 124 -16.99 -10.38 13.39
CA GLU A 124 -17.59 -9.72 14.56
C GLU A 124 -16.55 -8.94 15.41
N ILE A 125 -15.28 -9.37 15.43
CA ILE A 125 -14.19 -8.63 16.09
C ILE A 125 -13.88 -7.33 15.35
N ILE A 126 -13.98 -7.35 14.03
CA ILE A 126 -13.63 -6.20 13.16
C ILE A 126 -14.81 -5.24 13.00
N LYS A 127 -16.02 -5.76 12.95
CA LYS A 127 -17.27 -5.05 12.63
C LYS A 127 -17.48 -3.73 13.39
N PRO A 128 -17.24 -3.61 14.70
CA PRO A 128 -17.39 -2.34 15.42
C PRO A 128 -16.43 -1.24 14.98
N ASN A 129 -15.33 -1.65 14.34
CA ASN A 129 -14.25 -0.77 13.89
C ASN A 129 -14.18 -0.60 12.37
N TYR A 130 -15.07 -1.26 11.64
CA TYR A 130 -15.05 -1.30 10.18
C TYR A 130 -16.05 -0.31 9.57
N ILE A 131 -15.57 0.42 8.59
CA ILE A 131 -16.37 1.34 7.77
C ILE A 131 -16.26 0.86 6.32
N PRO A 132 -17.34 0.26 5.78
CA PRO A 132 -17.33 -0.31 4.44
C PRO A 132 -17.29 0.73 3.35
N GLY A 133 -16.84 0.32 2.16
CA GLY A 133 -16.94 1.08 0.93
C GLY A 133 -15.60 1.49 0.31
N HIS A 134 -15.71 1.96 -0.92
CA HIS A 134 -14.61 2.58 -1.63
C HIS A 134 -14.49 4.05 -1.22
N LEU A 135 -13.28 4.47 -0.94
CA LEU A 135 -13.00 5.88 -0.67
C LEU A 135 -12.54 6.57 -1.96
N SER A 136 -13.11 7.74 -2.25
CA SER A 136 -12.50 8.64 -3.23
C SER A 136 -11.12 9.07 -2.74
N PHE A 137 -10.23 9.46 -3.64
CA PHE A 137 -8.89 9.96 -3.27
C PHE A 137 -8.95 11.10 -2.24
N LYS A 138 -9.89 12.03 -2.40
CA LYS A 138 -10.11 13.15 -1.47
C LYS A 138 -10.55 12.68 -0.08
N ASN A 139 -11.47 11.73 0.01
CA ASN A 139 -11.93 11.17 1.28
C ASN A 139 -10.85 10.34 1.97
N TYR A 140 -10.09 9.55 1.19
CA TYR A 140 -8.93 8.83 1.69
C TYR A 140 -7.92 9.79 2.36
N SER A 141 -7.50 10.82 1.64
CA SER A 141 -6.53 11.78 2.14
C SER A 141 -7.04 12.51 3.39
N LYS A 142 -8.34 12.86 3.43
CA LYS A 142 -8.98 13.48 4.59
C LYS A 142 -9.00 12.55 5.83
N ILE A 143 -9.27 11.25 5.64
CA ILE A 143 -9.25 10.26 6.72
C ILE A 143 -7.82 10.10 7.27
N ILE A 144 -6.83 9.93 6.39
CA ILE A 144 -5.43 9.83 6.78
C ILE A 144 -5.00 11.09 7.54
N TYR A 145 -5.28 12.29 7.02
CA TYR A 145 -4.94 13.55 7.67
C TYR A 145 -5.56 13.71 9.06
N LYS A 146 -6.80 13.24 9.24
CA LYS A 146 -7.52 13.27 10.53
C LYS A 146 -7.09 12.16 11.51
N SER A 147 -6.08 11.38 11.19
CA SER A 147 -5.59 10.29 12.01
C SER A 147 -4.27 10.66 12.66
N LYS A 148 -4.02 10.19 13.90
CA LYS A 148 -2.71 10.31 14.54
C LYS A 148 -1.71 9.40 13.83
N ILE A 149 -2.10 8.15 13.58
CA ILE A 149 -1.28 7.10 12.98
C ILE A 149 -2.04 6.46 11.82
N ALA A 150 -1.35 6.18 10.71
CA ALA A 150 -1.86 5.37 9.62
C ALA A 150 -0.97 4.13 9.41
N LEU A 151 -1.60 2.95 9.41
CA LEU A 151 -0.91 1.69 9.15
C LEU A 151 -0.73 1.47 7.65
N CYS A 152 0.50 1.18 7.23
CA CYS A 152 0.83 0.81 5.86
C CYS A 152 1.18 -0.68 5.79
N LEU A 153 0.21 -1.49 5.33
CA LEU A 153 0.33 -2.95 5.24
C LEU A 153 0.35 -3.39 3.78
N PHE A 154 1.28 -4.28 3.46
CA PHE A 154 1.47 -4.76 2.09
C PHE A 154 0.65 -6.02 1.77
N SER A 155 0.44 -6.26 0.48
CA SER A 155 -0.18 -7.50 0.01
C SER A 155 0.87 -8.59 -0.13
N GLU A 156 0.65 -9.71 0.60
CA GLU A 156 1.50 -10.89 0.45
C GLU A 156 1.21 -11.66 -0.84
N GLU A 157 -0.06 -11.70 -1.24
CA GLU A 157 -0.46 -12.34 -2.49
C GLU A 157 0.21 -11.67 -3.70
N ASN A 158 0.37 -10.34 -3.63
CA ASN A 158 1.08 -9.54 -4.63
C ASN A 158 2.59 -9.46 -4.37
N LYS A 159 3.06 -9.97 -3.23
CA LYS A 159 4.45 -9.85 -2.75
C LYS A 159 4.97 -8.41 -2.79
N ASP A 160 4.13 -7.47 -2.37
CA ASP A 160 4.50 -6.06 -2.34
C ASP A 160 5.59 -5.81 -1.30
N THR A 161 6.55 -4.95 -1.64
CA THR A 161 7.57 -4.45 -0.71
C THR A 161 7.47 -2.94 -0.52
N ILE A 162 6.69 -2.28 -1.36
CA ILE A 162 6.34 -0.86 -1.33
C ILE A 162 5.02 -0.67 -2.09
N THR A 163 4.22 0.33 -1.75
CA THR A 163 2.94 0.63 -2.40
C THR A 163 2.71 2.15 -2.47
N ALA A 164 1.67 2.59 -3.18
CA ALA A 164 1.28 4.00 -3.20
C ALA A 164 1.07 4.57 -1.79
N ARG A 165 0.50 3.79 -0.86
CA ARG A 165 0.30 4.20 0.54
C ARG A 165 1.60 4.60 1.25
N SER A 166 2.71 3.98 0.85
CA SER A 166 4.04 4.30 1.40
C SER A 166 4.48 5.74 1.11
N MET A 167 4.01 6.32 0.02
CA MET A 167 4.29 7.71 -0.36
C MET A 167 3.17 8.66 0.03
N GLU A 168 1.93 8.24 -0.10
CA GLU A 168 0.76 9.07 0.17
C GLU A 168 0.64 9.45 1.65
N ILE A 169 0.84 8.48 2.57
CA ILE A 169 0.70 8.73 4.02
C ILE A 169 1.67 9.79 4.51
N PRO A 170 3.00 9.70 4.24
CA PRO A 170 3.94 10.75 4.62
C PRO A 170 3.67 12.08 3.91
N ALA A 171 3.28 12.07 2.63
CA ALA A 171 2.93 13.28 1.88
C ALA A 171 1.73 14.04 2.49
N ILE A 172 0.79 13.31 3.10
CA ILE A 172 -0.35 13.88 3.84
C ILE A 172 0.09 14.46 5.20
N GLY A 173 1.26 14.11 5.70
CA GLY A 173 1.77 14.56 7.00
C GLY A 173 1.23 13.76 8.19
N THR A 174 0.88 12.50 7.99
CA THR A 174 0.43 11.60 9.06
C THR A 174 1.54 10.60 9.40
N LEU A 175 1.72 10.30 10.69
CA LEU A 175 2.70 9.29 11.11
C LEU A 175 2.37 7.94 10.49
N MET A 176 3.30 7.42 9.69
CA MET A 176 3.19 6.10 9.08
C MET A 176 3.88 5.04 9.93
N ILE A 177 3.13 4.01 10.34
CA ILE A 177 3.70 2.77 10.87
C ILE A 177 3.54 1.68 9.80
N SER A 178 4.66 1.21 9.24
CA SER A 178 4.67 0.35 8.06
C SER A 178 5.39 -0.97 8.32
N MET A 179 5.04 -2.00 7.52
CA MET A 179 5.83 -3.23 7.46
C MET A 179 7.28 -2.91 7.04
N ARG A 180 8.25 -3.49 7.74
CA ARG A 180 9.68 -3.30 7.43
C ARG A 180 10.06 -4.10 6.19
N THR A 181 10.52 -3.41 5.14
CA THR A 181 11.08 -4.02 3.92
C THR A 181 12.37 -3.32 3.52
N LYS A 182 13.17 -3.98 2.68
CA LYS A 182 14.38 -3.36 2.12
C LYS A 182 14.04 -2.14 1.25
N ALA A 183 12.95 -2.19 0.49
CA ALA A 183 12.50 -1.08 -0.35
C ALA A 183 12.11 0.13 0.50
N MET A 184 11.31 -0.07 1.56
CA MET A 184 10.93 1.02 2.47
C MET A 184 12.14 1.70 3.13
N LYS A 185 13.12 0.91 3.58
CA LYS A 185 14.35 1.43 4.22
C LYS A 185 15.27 2.21 3.27
N ARG A 186 15.13 2.03 1.96
CA ARG A 186 15.85 2.84 0.96
C ARG A 186 15.19 4.21 0.74
N VAL A 187 13.88 4.28 0.90
CA VAL A 187 13.10 5.50 0.66
C VAL A 187 13.05 6.39 1.90
N PHE A 188 12.86 5.79 3.08
CA PHE A 188 12.73 6.53 4.34
C PHE A 188 13.64 5.96 5.41
N LYS A 189 14.33 6.85 6.13
CA LYS A 189 15.18 6.49 7.28
C LYS A 189 14.32 6.04 8.45
N GLU A 190 14.56 4.82 8.94
CA GLU A 190 13.84 4.25 10.07
C GLU A 190 14.04 5.11 11.33
N ASN A 191 12.96 5.33 12.08
CA ASN A 191 12.88 6.13 13.31
C ASN A 191 13.21 7.63 13.15
N LYS A 192 13.41 8.12 11.92
CA LYS A 192 13.56 9.56 11.60
C LYS A 192 12.43 10.03 10.69
N GLU A 193 12.15 9.29 9.63
CA GLU A 193 11.19 9.67 8.57
C GLU A 193 9.99 8.73 8.53
N ALA A 194 10.17 7.48 8.99
CA ALA A 194 9.10 6.49 9.09
C ALA A 194 9.37 5.50 10.21
N VAL A 195 8.32 4.85 10.68
CA VAL A 195 8.35 3.82 11.72
C VAL A 195 8.03 2.48 11.10
N TYR A 196 8.89 1.48 11.34
CA TYR A 196 8.71 0.14 10.78
C TYR A 196 8.53 -0.92 11.84
N PHE A 197 7.84 -2.00 11.45
CA PHE A 197 7.68 -3.20 12.28
C PHE A 197 7.85 -4.47 11.43
N SER A 198 8.30 -5.55 12.05
CA SER A 198 8.47 -6.87 11.43
C SER A 198 7.45 -7.90 11.91
N ASN A 199 6.86 -7.69 13.07
CA ASN A 199 5.89 -8.60 13.66
C ASN A 199 4.85 -7.86 14.50
N TYR A 200 3.81 -8.59 14.92
CA TYR A 200 2.71 -8.03 15.70
C TYR A 200 3.17 -7.35 17.00
N LYS A 201 4.04 -7.98 17.78
CA LYS A 201 4.49 -7.44 19.08
C LYS A 201 5.21 -6.10 18.90
N GLU A 202 6.04 -5.98 17.88
CA GLU A 202 6.72 -4.73 17.53
C GLU A 202 5.72 -3.67 17.06
N CYS A 203 4.74 -4.03 16.22
CA CYS A 203 3.67 -3.13 15.79
C CYS A 203 2.88 -2.59 16.98
N LEU A 204 2.44 -3.45 17.88
CA LEU A 204 1.68 -3.08 19.06
C LEU A 204 2.47 -2.08 19.95
N ARG A 205 3.72 -2.41 20.29
CA ARG A 205 4.57 -1.53 21.11
C ARG A 205 4.73 -0.14 20.47
N LYS A 206 4.93 -0.07 19.15
CA LYS A 206 5.07 1.21 18.44
C LYS A 206 3.75 1.97 18.39
N CYS A 207 2.62 1.29 18.19
CA CYS A 207 1.31 1.93 18.28
C CYS A 207 1.08 2.57 19.65
N ILE A 208 1.32 1.84 20.74
CA ILE A 208 1.16 2.33 22.11
C ILE A 208 2.11 3.53 22.34
N PHE A 209 3.38 3.38 22.03
CA PHE A 209 4.38 4.43 22.23
C PHE A 209 3.98 5.76 21.56
N PHE A 210 3.62 5.72 20.29
CA PHE A 210 3.27 6.94 19.56
C PHE A 210 1.85 7.47 19.81
N LEU A 211 1.01 6.73 20.52
CA LEU A 211 -0.28 7.25 20.99
C LEU A 211 -0.16 7.97 22.33
N SER A 212 0.84 7.58 23.14
CA SER A 212 1.08 8.12 24.49
C SER A 212 2.03 9.33 24.51
N ASN A 213 2.75 9.57 23.42
CA ASN A 213 3.69 10.70 23.22
C ASN A 213 3.29 11.57 22.04
#